data_8dc28c758bf7d77a0447338bb2856d7f
#
_entry.id   8dc28c758bf7d77a0447338bb2856d7f
#
_cell.length_a   1.000
_cell.length_b   1.000
_cell.length_c   1.000
_cell.angle_alpha   90.00
_cell.angle_beta   90.00
_cell.angle_gamma   90.00
#
_symmetry.space_group_name_H-M   'P 1'
#
loop_
_entity.id
_entity.type
_entity.pdbx_description
1 polymer ?
#
loop_
_entity_poly.entity_id
_entity_poly.type
_entity_poly.pdbx_seq_one_letter_code
_entity_poly.pdbx_strand_id
1 'polypeptide(L)'
;SFEPKLIAVAMRKGTAICEAVQVSQRFALHVVGAHQADFAKAFFKAPLGADGEMGGFRYGLSERGVPILGAAAAWLECEVVEEVNRSGDHAIFIASIVDGDVPVPGMEALALRDTPWHYGG
;
A
#
# COMPACT_ATOMS: atom_id res chain seq x y z
N SER A 1 -6.51 6.13 -14.86
CA SER A 1 -6.64 7.42 -15.55
C SER A 1 -5.29 8.12 -15.63
N PHE A 2 -5.02 8.80 -16.73
CA PHE A 2 -3.80 9.59 -16.90
C PHE A 2 -3.98 11.04 -16.44
N GLU A 3 -5.16 11.59 -16.66
CA GLU A 3 -5.47 12.96 -16.29
C GLU A 3 -6.92 13.06 -15.82
N PRO A 4 -7.13 13.23 -14.54
CA PRO A 4 -6.14 13.15 -13.46
C PRO A 4 -5.54 11.74 -13.30
N LYS A 5 -4.37 11.66 -12.66
CA LYS A 5 -3.71 10.37 -12.36
C LYS A 5 -4.47 9.67 -11.23
N LEU A 6 -5.20 8.63 -11.59
CA LEU A 6 -5.99 7.83 -10.65
C LEU A 6 -5.53 6.38 -10.65
N ILE A 7 -5.61 5.76 -9.48
CA ILE A 7 -5.49 4.32 -9.28
C ILE A 7 -6.75 3.75 -8.64
N ALA A 8 -6.96 2.46 -8.81
CA ALA A 8 -8.01 1.72 -8.11
C ALA A 8 -7.37 0.62 -7.27
N VAL A 9 -7.77 0.52 -6.00
CA VAL A 9 -7.29 -0.50 -5.07
C VAL A 9 -8.48 -1.15 -4.38
N ALA A 10 -8.53 -2.48 -4.41
CA ALA A 10 -9.51 -3.26 -3.65
C ALA A 10 -8.91 -3.67 -2.31
N MET A 11 -9.64 -3.43 -1.23
CA MET A 11 -9.26 -3.83 0.12
C MET A 11 -10.37 -4.66 0.75
N ARG A 12 -9.99 -5.75 1.43
CA ARG A 12 -10.97 -6.61 2.12
C ARG A 12 -11.59 -5.85 3.28
N LYS A 13 -12.92 -5.86 3.35
CA LYS A 13 -13.70 -5.25 4.43
C LYS A 13 -13.39 -5.91 5.77
N GLY A 14 -13.41 -5.13 6.86
CA GLY A 14 -13.13 -5.61 8.20
C GLY A 14 -11.65 -5.84 8.49
N THR A 15 -10.75 -5.46 7.58
CA THR A 15 -9.32 -5.44 7.86
C THR A 15 -8.88 -4.09 8.41
N ALA A 16 -7.86 -4.08 9.26
CA ALA A 16 -7.34 -2.85 9.87
C ALA A 16 -6.94 -1.81 8.82
N ILE A 17 -6.36 -2.24 7.69
CA ILE A 17 -5.98 -1.31 6.61
C ILE A 17 -7.20 -0.70 5.93
N CYS A 18 -8.23 -1.50 5.65
CA CYS A 18 -9.46 -0.99 5.03
C CYS A 18 -10.12 0.06 5.94
N GLU A 19 -10.26 -0.24 7.23
CA GLU A 19 -10.82 0.69 8.22
C GLU A 19 -9.99 1.96 8.36
N ALA A 20 -8.66 1.84 8.41
CA ALA A 20 -7.77 3.00 8.48
C ALA A 20 -7.90 3.90 7.26
N VAL A 21 -8.00 3.33 6.06
CA VAL A 21 -8.19 4.12 4.82
C VAL A 21 -9.57 4.76 4.77
N GLN A 22 -10.61 4.07 5.25
CA GLN A 22 -11.96 4.64 5.34
C GLN A 22 -12.02 5.88 6.24
N VAL A 23 -11.26 5.86 7.34
CA VAL A 23 -11.19 6.99 8.29
C VAL A 23 -10.29 8.11 7.77
N SER A 24 -9.07 7.78 7.35
CA SER A 24 -8.06 8.77 6.95
C SER A 24 -8.27 9.33 5.54
N GLN A 25 -8.91 8.57 4.67
CA GLN A 25 -9.07 8.86 3.24
C GLN A 25 -7.73 9.01 2.51
N ARG A 26 -6.66 8.42 3.06
CA ARG A 26 -5.30 8.46 2.53
C ARG A 26 -4.59 7.13 2.73
N PHE A 27 -3.69 6.80 1.83
CA PHE A 27 -2.82 5.64 1.96
C PHE A 27 -1.57 5.79 1.11
N ALA A 28 -0.56 4.97 1.41
CA ALA A 28 0.57 4.77 0.52
C ALA A 28 0.53 3.36 -0.08
N LEU A 29 0.72 3.28 -1.39
CA LEU A 29 0.95 2.03 -2.10
C LEU A 29 2.46 1.82 -2.23
N HIS A 30 2.97 0.67 -1.81
CA HIS A 30 4.38 0.32 -1.90
C HIS A 30 4.59 -0.81 -2.91
N VAL A 31 5.52 -0.62 -3.83
CA VAL A 31 5.97 -1.67 -4.75
C VAL A 31 7.13 -2.40 -4.09
N VAL A 32 6.96 -3.69 -3.91
CA VAL A 32 7.98 -4.56 -3.32
C VAL A 32 8.93 -5.05 -4.41
N GLY A 33 10.23 -5.00 -4.16
CA GLY A 33 11.24 -5.49 -5.08
C GLY A 33 11.32 -7.03 -5.13
N ALA A 34 11.84 -7.56 -6.24
CA ALA A 34 11.94 -9.01 -6.48
C ALA A 34 12.69 -9.78 -5.38
N HIS A 35 13.62 -9.13 -4.69
CA HIS A 35 14.40 -9.72 -3.58
C HIS A 35 13.84 -9.39 -2.18
N GLN A 36 12.65 -8.83 -2.10
CA GLN A 36 12.04 -8.33 -0.86
C GLN A 36 10.84 -9.17 -0.40
N ALA A 37 10.87 -10.50 -0.60
CA ALA A 37 9.79 -11.38 -0.16
C ALA A 37 9.52 -11.29 1.35
N ASP A 38 10.55 -11.16 2.18
CA ASP A 38 10.40 -10.99 3.63
C ASP A 38 9.77 -9.66 4.00
N PHE A 39 10.07 -8.60 3.25
CA PHE A 39 9.40 -7.32 3.39
C PHE A 39 7.88 -7.47 3.13
N ALA A 40 7.48 -8.12 2.04
CA ALA A 40 6.06 -8.38 1.75
C ALA A 40 5.39 -9.21 2.86
N LYS A 41 6.04 -10.28 3.33
CA LYS A 41 5.50 -11.15 4.39
C LYS A 41 5.22 -10.42 5.71
N ALA A 42 6.04 -9.44 6.06
CA ALA A 42 5.87 -8.66 7.29
C ALA A 42 4.51 -7.93 7.34
N PHE A 43 3.87 -7.72 6.18
CA PHE A 43 2.60 -7.00 6.06
C PHE A 43 1.40 -7.88 5.68
N PHE A 44 1.54 -9.21 5.64
CA PHE A 44 0.40 -10.12 5.41
C PHE A 44 -0.63 -10.11 6.54
N LYS A 45 -0.21 -9.71 7.73
CA LYS A 45 -1.07 -9.43 8.87
C LYS A 45 -0.84 -8.01 9.31
N ALA A 46 -1.75 -7.44 10.09
CA ALA A 46 -1.54 -6.12 10.68
C ALA A 46 -0.19 -6.10 11.41
N PRO A 47 0.77 -5.29 10.95
CA PRO A 47 2.10 -5.31 11.53
C PRO A 47 2.08 -4.73 12.94
N LEU A 48 2.87 -5.34 13.83
CA LEU A 48 3.21 -4.70 15.09
C LEU A 48 4.18 -3.55 14.79
N GLY A 49 3.94 -2.40 15.41
CA GLY A 49 4.75 -1.21 15.21
C GLY A 49 5.17 -0.58 16.53
N ALA A 50 6.29 0.10 16.49
CA ALA A 50 6.75 1.06 17.47
C ALA A 50 6.96 2.39 16.74
N ASP A 51 7.34 3.45 17.47
CA ASP A 51 7.58 4.77 16.87
C ASP A 51 8.61 4.70 15.73
N GLY A 52 8.18 5.06 14.51
CA GLY A 52 9.01 5.08 13.32
C GLY A 52 9.32 3.71 12.69
N GLU A 53 8.71 2.63 13.18
CA GLU A 53 8.94 1.27 12.69
C GLU A 53 7.63 0.47 12.62
N MET A 54 7.47 -0.33 11.55
CA MET A 54 6.31 -1.15 11.29
C MET A 54 6.74 -2.46 10.65
N GLY A 55 6.35 -3.60 11.25
CA GLY A 55 6.74 -4.92 10.74
C GLY A 55 8.26 -5.17 10.72
N GLY A 56 9.05 -4.46 11.55
CA GLY A 56 10.52 -4.51 11.55
C GLY A 56 11.17 -3.58 10.52
N PHE A 57 10.39 -2.77 9.79
CA PHE A 57 10.89 -1.84 8.79
C PHE A 57 10.64 -0.39 9.18
N ARG A 58 11.61 0.47 8.95
CA ARG A 58 11.49 1.90 9.22
C ARG A 58 10.52 2.58 8.26
N TYR A 59 9.76 3.53 8.78
CA TYR A 59 8.95 4.43 7.97
C TYR A 59 9.17 5.88 8.37
N GLY A 60 9.01 6.79 7.41
CA GLY A 60 8.84 8.21 7.64
C GLY A 60 7.39 8.61 7.42
N LEU A 61 6.97 9.76 7.94
CA LEU A 61 5.67 10.34 7.63
C LEU A 61 5.81 11.34 6.48
N SER A 62 4.91 11.25 5.50
CA SER A 62 4.77 12.29 4.48
C SER A 62 4.29 13.61 5.11
N GLU A 63 4.26 14.69 4.34
CA GLU A 63 3.67 15.97 4.77
C GLU A 63 2.19 15.84 5.15
N ARG A 64 1.51 14.83 4.60
CA ARG A 64 0.08 14.53 4.89
C ARG A 64 -0.12 13.52 6.02
N GLY A 65 0.98 13.10 6.68
CA GLY A 65 0.94 12.15 7.80
C GLY A 65 0.78 10.69 7.39
N VAL A 66 1.04 10.33 6.13
CA VAL A 66 0.98 8.95 5.66
C VAL A 66 2.31 8.24 5.87
N PRO A 67 2.35 7.04 6.46
CA PRO A 67 3.58 6.27 6.61
C PRO A 67 4.15 5.83 5.26
N ILE A 68 5.41 6.15 5.02
CA ILE A 68 6.17 5.74 3.83
C ILE A 68 7.31 4.83 4.26
N LEU A 69 7.28 3.59 3.77
CA LEU A 69 8.31 2.58 4.04
C LEU A 69 9.46 2.76 3.05
N GLY A 70 10.58 3.28 3.54
CA GLY A 70 11.72 3.64 2.70
C GLY A 70 12.45 2.45 2.06
N ALA A 71 12.22 1.21 2.54
CA ALA A 71 12.80 0.00 1.97
C ALA A 71 12.12 -0.44 0.66
N ALA A 72 10.93 0.06 0.33
CA ALA A 72 10.20 -0.31 -0.88
C ALA A 72 10.94 0.09 -2.16
N ALA A 73 10.75 -0.65 -3.23
CA ALA A 73 11.31 -0.33 -4.55
C ALA A 73 10.75 0.98 -5.12
N ALA A 74 9.45 1.21 -4.89
CA ALA A 74 8.77 2.44 -5.24
C ALA A 74 7.56 2.63 -4.31
N TRP A 75 7.05 3.85 -4.24
CA TRP A 75 5.82 4.13 -3.49
C TRP A 75 5.02 5.26 -4.16
N LEU A 76 3.74 5.23 -3.92
CA LEU A 76 2.78 6.27 -4.31
C LEU A 76 1.97 6.68 -3.08
N GLU A 77 1.86 7.97 -2.82
CA GLU A 77 0.92 8.51 -1.84
C GLU A 77 -0.38 8.88 -2.53
N CYS A 78 -1.50 8.49 -1.95
CA CYS A 78 -2.80 8.53 -2.57
C CYS A 78 -3.84 9.17 -1.65
N GLU A 79 -4.71 10.00 -2.23
CA GLU A 79 -5.92 10.52 -1.59
C GLU A 79 -7.16 9.91 -2.22
N VAL A 80 -8.05 9.35 -1.40
CA VAL A 80 -9.31 8.74 -1.85
C VAL A 80 -10.23 9.80 -2.43
N VAL A 81 -10.73 9.56 -3.63
CA VAL A 81 -11.72 10.42 -4.29
C VAL A 81 -13.09 9.74 -4.38
N GLU A 82 -13.13 8.42 -4.34
CA GLU A 82 -14.36 7.65 -4.36
C GLU A 82 -14.16 6.30 -3.67
N GLU A 83 -15.16 5.85 -2.92
CA GLU A 83 -15.24 4.52 -2.33
C GLU A 83 -16.49 3.80 -2.79
N VAL A 84 -16.33 2.59 -3.32
CA VAL A 84 -17.41 1.68 -3.68
C VAL A 84 -17.37 0.48 -2.76
N ASN A 85 -18.33 0.38 -1.84
CA ASN A 85 -18.36 -0.67 -0.81
C ASN A 85 -19.71 -1.30 -0.56
N ARG A 86 -20.71 -1.08 -1.43
CA ARG A 86 -22.11 -1.48 -1.21
C ARG A 86 -22.33 -2.98 -1.24
N SER A 87 -21.56 -3.70 -2.04
CA SER A 87 -21.72 -5.14 -2.24
C SER A 87 -20.36 -5.85 -2.17
N GLY A 88 -20.39 -7.16 -1.95
CA GLY A 88 -19.18 -7.97 -1.85
C GLY A 88 -18.41 -7.78 -0.54
N ASP A 89 -17.30 -8.48 -0.43
CA ASP A 89 -16.42 -8.52 0.74
C ASP A 89 -15.21 -7.59 0.63
N HIS A 90 -15.10 -6.84 -0.48
CA HIS A 90 -14.08 -5.81 -0.71
C HIS A 90 -14.71 -4.43 -0.91
N ALA A 91 -14.02 -3.41 -0.42
CA ALA A 91 -14.22 -2.02 -0.80
C ALA A 91 -13.23 -1.66 -1.90
N ILE A 92 -13.69 -0.94 -2.92
CA ILE A 92 -12.83 -0.44 -4.00
C ILE A 92 -12.63 1.06 -3.77
N PHE A 93 -11.39 1.47 -3.64
CA PHE A 93 -11.02 2.87 -3.50
C PHE A 93 -10.46 3.36 -4.83
N ILE A 94 -11.05 4.43 -5.35
CA ILE A 94 -10.46 5.22 -6.43
C ILE A 94 -9.72 6.37 -5.76
N ALA A 95 -8.44 6.54 -6.07
CA ALA A 95 -7.61 7.52 -5.40
C ALA A 95 -6.74 8.31 -6.40
N SER A 96 -6.56 9.59 -6.11
CA SER A 96 -5.59 10.46 -6.80
C SER A 96 -4.19 10.17 -6.30
N ILE A 97 -3.23 10.10 -7.21
CA ILE A 97 -1.81 10.06 -6.86
C ILE A 97 -1.36 11.50 -6.60
N VAL A 98 -0.93 11.78 -5.37
CA VAL A 98 -0.51 13.12 -4.92
C VAL A 98 0.99 13.27 -4.74
N ASP A 99 1.71 12.17 -4.56
CA ASP A 99 3.18 12.11 -4.46
C ASP A 99 3.68 10.71 -4.79
N GLY A 100 4.98 10.54 -4.99
CA GLY A 100 5.60 9.25 -5.21
C GLY A 100 7.08 9.35 -5.49
N ASP A 101 7.79 8.23 -5.31
CA ASP A 101 9.21 8.14 -5.59
C ASP A 101 9.61 6.70 -5.97
N VAL A 102 10.75 6.58 -6.61
CA VAL A 102 11.44 5.32 -6.92
C VAL A 102 12.83 5.37 -6.27
N PRO A 103 12.93 5.07 -4.94
CA PRO A 103 14.20 5.20 -4.20
C PRO A 103 15.34 4.37 -4.79
N VAL A 104 15.02 3.21 -5.40
CA VAL A 104 16.00 2.33 -6.04
C VAL A 104 15.61 2.11 -7.50
N PRO A 105 16.03 2.99 -8.43
CA PRO A 105 15.76 2.83 -9.85
C PRO A 105 16.28 1.51 -10.40
N GLY A 106 15.51 0.87 -11.28
CA GLY A 106 15.88 -0.39 -11.94
C GLY A 106 15.63 -1.66 -11.12
N MET A 107 15.12 -1.56 -9.90
CA MET A 107 14.71 -2.73 -9.13
C MET A 107 13.45 -3.35 -9.75
N GLU A 108 13.51 -4.64 -10.10
CA GLU A 108 12.33 -5.38 -10.57
C GLU A 108 11.32 -5.55 -9.44
N ALA A 109 10.03 -5.44 -9.76
CA ALA A 109 8.96 -5.70 -8.81
C ALA A 109 8.80 -7.20 -8.55
N LEU A 110 8.47 -7.54 -7.30
CA LEU A 110 8.10 -8.90 -6.92
C LEU A 110 6.72 -9.22 -7.52
N ALA A 111 6.70 -10.16 -8.45
CA ALA A 111 5.45 -10.63 -9.02
C ALA A 111 4.92 -11.84 -8.22
N LEU A 112 3.62 -11.93 -8.04
CA LEU A 112 2.99 -13.05 -7.31
C LEU A 112 3.36 -14.42 -7.90
N ARG A 113 3.48 -14.51 -9.24
CA ARG A 113 3.89 -15.73 -9.95
C ARG A 113 5.30 -16.24 -9.56
N ASP A 114 6.14 -15.35 -9.05
CA ASP A 114 7.53 -15.65 -8.65
C ASP A 114 7.62 -15.99 -7.15
N THR A 115 6.49 -16.19 -6.51
CA THR A 115 6.37 -16.52 -5.08
C THR A 115 5.60 -17.83 -4.90
N PRO A 116 5.73 -18.51 -3.76
CA PRO A 116 4.87 -19.65 -3.42
C PRO A 116 3.47 -19.25 -2.93
N TRP A 117 3.13 -17.98 -2.99
CA TRP A 117 1.88 -17.46 -2.46
C TRP A 117 0.77 -17.48 -3.49
N HIS A 118 -0.46 -17.57 -2.99
CA HIS A 118 -1.67 -17.43 -3.79
C HIS A 118 -2.48 -16.26 -3.25
N TYR A 119 -3.12 -15.53 -4.13
CA TYR A 119 -4.06 -14.52 -3.70
C TYR A 119 -5.24 -15.18 -2.97
N GLY A 120 -5.42 -14.83 -1.71
CA GLY A 120 -6.45 -15.41 -0.85
C GLY A 120 -7.59 -14.46 -0.46
N GLY A 121 -7.56 -13.24 -0.96
CA GLY A 121 -8.57 -12.22 -0.64
C GLY A 121 -8.41 -11.61 0.73
#